data_c14880f458b40d11a66d6905076dfdca
#
_entry.id   c14880f458b40d11a66d6905076dfdca
#
_cell.length_a   1.000
_cell.length_b   1.000
_cell.length_c   1.000
_cell.angle_alpha   90.00
_cell.angle_beta   90.00
_cell.angle_gamma   90.00
#
_symmetry.space_group_name_H-M   'P 1'
#
loop_
_entity.id
_entity.type
_entity.pdbx_description
1 polymer ?
#
loop_
_entity_poly.entity_id
_entity_poly.type
_entity_poly.pdbx_seq_one_letter_code
_entity_poly.pdbx_strand_id
1 'polypeptide(L)'
;LGDVYKRQTQNTGVADPETISTTSGWNPYFEMFASLDLSKNSEVLLWRSYAKTGSYSITHGAPAWVQSGSNNGLLKTYVESFLMKDGMPWYAATTSAPYMGDKTLDDVKTNRDDRLQLFVFSESNFLPVHSQQTAGTVQYFMPHPVSNRQEMQDRTGYRLRKYASFDLTQNVWGKAESTTGCIIFRGVEAYLNYMEAYYLKNGRIDGKAANYWRAVRERAGVDPDFNKTIAATDMNKETDWAKKSGDETVDATLLNIRRERRCEFIGEDMRYNDLIRWRAMDDMLSKKFIPEGCNFWDELYKVANKDENGAEIEYRYTGSEGSNISDPSFKYLRPYSVMKDNNPVYDGYTWAKANYLSPLPIREIELLSPDENVETSVLYQNPYWPTTINGTAIE
;
A
#
# COMPACT_ATOMS: atom_id res chain seq x y z
N LEU A 1 25.90 2.17 7.86
CA LEU A 1 24.45 2.03 7.61
C LEU A 1 23.61 2.66 8.73
N GLY A 2 24.00 2.54 10.03
CA GLY A 2 23.26 3.14 11.13
C GLY A 2 23.12 4.65 11.08
N ASP A 3 24.18 5.36 10.67
CA ASP A 3 24.16 6.83 10.54
C ASP A 3 23.37 7.30 9.32
N VAL A 4 23.32 6.49 8.28
CA VAL A 4 22.59 6.77 7.04
C VAL A 4 21.09 6.83 7.30
N TYR A 5 20.58 5.90 8.10
CA TYR A 5 19.16 5.80 8.42
C TYR A 5 18.67 6.91 9.36
N LYS A 6 19.47 7.31 10.33
CA LYS A 6 19.13 8.38 11.29
C LYS A 6 19.08 9.78 10.68
N ARG A 7 19.84 10.03 9.61
CA ARG A 7 19.91 11.37 8.98
C ARG A 7 18.62 11.81 8.31
N GLN A 8 17.70 10.91 8.01
CA GLN A 8 16.41 11.24 7.39
C GLN A 8 15.42 11.95 8.31
N THR A 9 15.64 11.90 9.61
CA THR A 9 14.86 12.70 10.56
C THR A 9 15.37 14.14 10.68
N GLN A 10 16.50 14.48 10.05
CA GLN A 10 17.01 15.84 10.03
C GLN A 10 16.35 16.63 8.91
N ASN A 11 15.97 17.85 9.22
CA ASN A 11 15.39 18.79 8.26
C ASN A 11 16.34 18.96 7.07
N THR A 12 15.89 18.57 5.89
CA THR A 12 16.69 18.66 4.65
C THR A 12 16.73 20.06 4.05
N GLY A 13 16.15 21.06 4.74
CA GLY A 13 16.09 22.45 4.28
C GLY A 13 14.95 22.73 3.29
N VAL A 14 14.12 21.73 2.98
CA VAL A 14 12.85 21.95 2.29
C VAL A 14 11.88 22.49 3.33
N ALA A 15 11.53 23.77 3.23
CA ALA A 15 10.57 24.38 4.13
C ALA A 15 9.22 23.71 3.99
N ASP A 16 8.62 23.31 5.12
CA ASP A 16 7.18 23.09 5.20
C ASP A 16 6.52 24.39 4.67
N PRO A 17 5.72 24.35 3.60
CA PRO A 17 5.07 25.55 3.12
C PRO A 17 4.37 26.23 4.29
N GLU A 18 4.72 27.47 4.59
CA GLU A 18 4.27 28.21 5.79
C GLU A 18 2.75 28.23 5.99
N THR A 19 2.01 27.95 4.92
CA THR A 19 0.55 27.85 4.90
C THR A 19 0.01 26.46 5.22
N ILE A 20 0.88 25.45 5.26
CA ILE A 20 0.51 24.05 5.50
C ILE A 20 1.16 23.67 6.82
N SER A 21 0.40 23.76 7.89
CA SER A 21 0.91 23.52 9.23
C SER A 21 1.50 22.10 9.36
N THR A 22 2.35 21.93 10.36
CA THR A 22 2.91 20.62 10.77
C THR A 22 1.85 19.55 11.02
N THR A 23 0.57 19.92 11.19
CA THR A 23 -0.58 19.03 11.27
C THR A 23 -0.90 18.31 9.95
N SER A 24 -0.33 18.77 8.83
CA SER A 24 -0.53 18.12 7.51
C SER A 24 0.22 16.80 7.33
N GLY A 25 1.01 16.35 8.31
CA GLY A 25 1.77 15.10 8.25
C GLY A 25 2.93 15.15 7.25
N TRP A 26 3.65 16.29 7.18
CA TRP A 26 4.90 16.41 6.42
C TRP A 26 6.12 16.25 7.34
N ASN A 27 7.16 15.60 6.84
CA ASN A 27 8.49 15.57 7.45
C ASN A 27 9.55 15.16 6.40
N PRO A 28 10.85 15.16 6.70
CA PRO A 28 11.89 14.76 5.75
C PRO A 28 11.76 13.35 5.20
N TYR A 29 11.12 12.44 5.92
CA TYR A 29 10.86 11.08 5.43
C TYR A 29 9.76 11.07 4.34
N PHE A 30 8.73 11.88 4.49
CA PHE A 30 7.73 12.08 3.45
C PHE A 30 8.36 12.73 2.20
N GLU A 31 9.16 13.79 2.40
CA GLU A 31 9.80 14.55 1.34
C GLU A 31 10.76 13.71 0.49
N MET A 32 11.39 12.69 1.07
CA MET A 32 12.26 11.78 0.32
C MET A 32 11.57 11.18 -0.92
N PHE A 33 10.26 10.90 -0.84
CA PHE A 33 9.49 10.32 -1.93
C PHE A 33 8.94 11.36 -2.93
N ALA A 34 9.15 12.63 -2.67
CA ALA A 34 8.75 13.75 -3.53
C ALA A 34 9.95 14.56 -4.04
N SER A 35 11.18 14.17 -3.69
CA SER A 35 12.39 14.89 -4.04
C SER A 35 12.74 14.76 -5.52
N LEU A 36 13.24 15.85 -6.12
CA LEU A 36 13.72 15.86 -7.50
C LEU A 36 15.12 15.23 -7.61
N ASP A 37 15.97 15.46 -6.61
CA ASP A 37 17.34 14.97 -6.54
C ASP A 37 17.55 14.13 -5.28
N LEU A 38 17.69 12.84 -5.46
CA LEU A 38 17.93 11.87 -4.40
C LEU A 38 19.42 11.57 -4.14
N SER A 39 20.35 12.18 -4.93
CA SER A 39 21.78 11.94 -4.81
C SER A 39 22.35 12.32 -3.44
N LYS A 40 21.72 13.28 -2.74
CA LYS A 40 22.10 13.73 -1.41
C LYS A 40 21.44 12.97 -0.27
N ASN A 41 20.47 12.10 -0.58
CA ASN A 41 19.81 11.31 0.42
C ASN A 41 20.59 10.04 0.71
N SER A 42 21.18 9.96 1.90
CA SER A 42 22.09 8.88 2.27
C SER A 42 21.43 7.51 2.45
N GLU A 43 20.10 7.43 2.57
CA GLU A 43 19.37 6.15 2.59
C GLU A 43 19.17 5.61 1.18
N VAL A 44 19.09 6.46 0.17
CA VAL A 44 18.83 6.05 -1.21
C VAL A 44 20.11 5.52 -1.83
N LEU A 45 20.11 4.23 -2.16
CA LEU A 45 21.29 3.54 -2.72
C LEU A 45 21.24 3.47 -4.25
N LEU A 46 20.03 3.37 -4.80
CA LEU A 46 19.78 3.36 -6.24
C LEU A 46 18.46 4.07 -6.53
N TRP A 47 18.48 4.98 -7.49
CA TRP A 47 17.31 5.71 -7.92
C TRP A 47 17.39 6.09 -9.40
N ARG A 48 16.24 6.37 -9.98
CA ARG A 48 16.13 6.88 -11.34
C ARG A 48 15.82 8.37 -11.29
N SER A 49 16.65 9.17 -11.97
CA SER A 49 16.36 10.60 -12.17
C SER A 49 15.44 10.79 -13.38
N TYR A 50 14.63 11.84 -13.30
CA TYR A 50 13.77 12.29 -14.38
C TYR A 50 14.12 13.74 -14.70
N ALA A 51 13.97 14.13 -15.96
CA ALA A 51 14.32 15.47 -16.40
C ALA A 51 13.43 15.93 -17.56
N LYS A 52 13.17 17.25 -17.59
CA LYS A 52 12.51 17.92 -18.68
C LYS A 52 13.47 18.92 -19.26
N THR A 53 14.18 18.56 -20.35
CA THR A 53 15.20 19.39 -20.97
C THR A 53 14.95 19.51 -22.48
N GLY A 54 14.62 20.72 -22.95
CA GLY A 54 14.46 21.02 -24.39
C GLY A 54 13.50 20.06 -25.09
N SER A 55 14.00 19.36 -26.11
CA SER A 55 13.21 18.42 -26.92
C SER A 55 13.05 17.03 -26.28
N TYR A 56 13.80 16.74 -25.20
CA TYR A 56 13.76 15.44 -24.51
C TYR A 56 13.13 15.60 -23.15
N SER A 57 12.09 14.82 -22.90
CA SER A 57 11.37 14.82 -21.64
C SER A 57 11.18 13.38 -21.20
N ILE A 58 11.85 13.02 -20.09
CA ILE A 58 11.61 11.77 -19.38
C ILE A 58 10.94 12.14 -18.07
N THR A 59 9.63 12.00 -18.03
CA THR A 59 8.78 12.45 -16.93
C THR A 59 7.78 11.37 -16.55
N HIS A 60 7.05 11.57 -15.47
CA HIS A 60 5.99 10.67 -15.02
C HIS A 60 4.85 11.43 -14.33
N GLY A 61 3.74 10.74 -14.05
CA GLY A 61 2.55 11.33 -13.46
C GLY A 61 2.31 10.97 -11.99
N ALA A 62 3.24 10.31 -11.29
CA ALA A 62 2.97 9.75 -9.98
C ALA A 62 2.41 10.75 -8.94
N PRO A 63 2.96 11.99 -8.77
CA PRO A 63 2.38 12.97 -7.84
C PRO A 63 0.94 13.35 -8.18
N ALA A 64 0.62 13.53 -9.45
CA ALA A 64 -0.74 13.86 -9.89
C ALA A 64 -1.71 12.69 -9.70
N TRP A 65 -1.28 11.46 -9.98
CA TRP A 65 -2.12 10.26 -9.80
C TRP A 65 -2.45 10.01 -8.34
N VAL A 66 -1.49 10.15 -7.44
CA VAL A 66 -1.71 9.99 -5.99
C VAL A 66 -2.73 11.00 -5.48
N GLN A 67 -2.73 12.22 -6.00
CA GLN A 67 -3.68 13.26 -5.60
C GLN A 67 -5.09 13.03 -6.17
N SER A 68 -5.20 12.37 -7.31
CA SER A 68 -6.49 12.15 -7.96
C SER A 68 -7.20 10.86 -7.56
N GLY A 69 -6.56 9.98 -6.79
CA GLY A 69 -7.09 8.66 -6.42
C GLY A 69 -6.85 7.58 -7.47
N SER A 70 -6.97 7.86 -8.76
CA SER A 70 -6.68 6.96 -9.90
C SER A 70 -7.30 5.56 -9.79
N ASN A 71 -8.47 5.44 -9.19
CA ASN A 71 -9.15 4.18 -8.88
C ASN A 71 -8.35 3.21 -7.98
N ASN A 72 -7.32 3.71 -7.32
CA ASN A 72 -6.49 2.96 -6.40
C ASN A 72 -6.96 3.15 -4.95
N GLY A 73 -6.44 2.32 -4.07
CA GLY A 73 -6.69 2.47 -2.64
C GLY A 73 -6.05 1.35 -1.84
N LEU A 74 -5.78 1.63 -0.58
CA LEU A 74 -5.28 0.64 0.35
C LEU A 74 -6.45 -0.18 0.91
N LEU A 75 -6.19 -1.44 1.18
CA LEU A 75 -7.17 -2.29 1.82
C LEU A 75 -7.21 -2.02 3.34
N LYS A 76 -8.38 -2.21 3.96
CA LYS A 76 -8.56 -2.17 5.41
C LYS A 76 -7.53 -3.03 6.13
N THR A 77 -7.31 -4.26 5.67
CA THR A 77 -6.30 -5.17 6.24
C THR A 77 -4.87 -4.63 6.17
N TYR A 78 -4.60 -3.73 5.21
CA TYR A 78 -3.30 -3.04 5.14
C TYR A 78 -3.21 -1.94 6.19
N VAL A 79 -4.23 -1.11 6.30
CA VAL A 79 -4.31 -0.05 7.31
C VAL A 79 -4.26 -0.63 8.72
N GLU A 80 -4.91 -1.76 8.95
CA GLU A 80 -4.88 -2.49 10.23
C GLU A 80 -3.48 -3.02 10.61
N SER A 81 -2.59 -3.23 9.64
CA SER A 81 -1.22 -3.70 9.92
C SER A 81 -0.36 -2.67 10.66
N PHE A 82 -0.66 -1.39 10.56
CA PHE A 82 0.06 -0.35 11.30
C PHE A 82 -0.24 -0.44 12.80
N LEU A 83 0.80 -0.30 13.62
CA LEU A 83 0.68 -0.41 15.08
C LEU A 83 0.17 0.89 15.71
N MET A 84 -0.26 0.81 16.96
CA MET A 84 -0.42 1.97 17.83
C MET A 84 0.96 2.54 18.20
N LYS A 85 1.04 3.80 18.63
CA LYS A 85 2.32 4.45 19.03
C LYS A 85 3.05 3.72 20.17
N ASP A 86 2.31 3.08 21.05
CA ASP A 86 2.87 2.26 22.14
C ASP A 86 3.32 0.85 21.69
N GLY A 87 3.28 0.57 20.38
CA GLY A 87 3.73 -0.69 19.80
C GLY A 87 2.68 -1.80 19.80
N MET A 88 1.46 -1.54 20.28
CA MET A 88 0.41 -2.55 20.32
C MET A 88 -0.30 -2.69 18.97
N PRO A 89 -0.79 -3.88 18.59
CA PRO A 89 -1.77 -4.02 17.53
C PRO A 89 -3.04 -3.22 17.85
N TRP A 90 -3.74 -2.67 16.85
CA TRP A 90 -4.91 -1.83 17.04
C TRP A 90 -6.00 -2.47 17.92
N TYR A 91 -6.18 -3.79 17.81
CA TYR A 91 -7.15 -4.56 18.61
C TYR A 91 -6.71 -4.83 20.05
N ALA A 92 -5.48 -4.48 20.40
CA ALA A 92 -4.89 -4.57 21.74
C ALA A 92 -4.47 -3.18 22.24
N ALA A 93 -5.01 -2.11 21.67
CA ALA A 93 -4.72 -0.74 22.04
C ALA A 93 -4.92 -0.50 23.54
N THR A 94 -4.03 0.32 24.13
CA THR A 94 -4.04 0.62 25.55
C THR A 94 -4.64 1.99 25.85
N THR A 95 -4.78 2.31 27.13
CA THR A 95 -5.25 3.66 27.53
C THR A 95 -4.21 4.75 27.27
N SER A 96 -2.95 4.42 27.11
CA SER A 96 -1.87 5.37 26.77
C SER A 96 -1.88 5.75 25.29
N ALA A 97 -2.34 4.86 24.43
CA ALA A 97 -2.52 5.06 23.00
C ALA A 97 -3.86 4.42 22.54
N PRO A 98 -5.01 5.01 22.89
CA PRO A 98 -6.30 4.40 22.58
C PRO A 98 -6.57 4.43 21.09
N TYR A 99 -7.15 3.33 20.57
CA TYR A 99 -7.70 3.31 19.22
C TYR A 99 -9.01 4.09 19.19
N MET A 100 -9.08 5.09 18.33
CA MET A 100 -10.22 6.03 18.27
C MET A 100 -11.39 5.51 17.42
N GLY A 101 -11.25 4.34 16.83
CA GLY A 101 -12.28 3.76 15.97
C GLY A 101 -12.02 3.98 14.49
N ASP A 102 -13.07 3.79 13.69
CA ASP A 102 -12.98 3.81 12.22
C ASP A 102 -14.07 4.67 11.55
N LYS A 103 -14.69 5.58 12.31
CA LYS A 103 -15.78 6.42 11.80
C LYS A 103 -15.33 7.49 10.83
N THR A 104 -14.11 8.02 11.05
CA THR A 104 -13.44 8.96 10.18
C THR A 104 -12.04 8.44 9.86
N LEU A 105 -11.40 8.95 8.81
CA LEU A 105 -10.02 8.54 8.48
C LEU A 105 -9.03 9.12 9.50
N ASP A 106 -9.32 10.28 10.09
CA ASP A 106 -8.54 10.84 11.18
C ASP A 106 -8.60 9.97 12.44
N ASP A 107 -9.77 9.42 12.80
CA ASP A 107 -9.90 8.45 13.90
C ASP A 107 -9.03 7.22 13.67
N VAL A 108 -9.07 6.67 12.44
CA VAL A 108 -8.25 5.50 12.05
C VAL A 108 -6.77 5.75 12.25
N LYS A 109 -6.29 6.97 12.01
CA LYS A 109 -4.87 7.34 12.06
C LYS A 109 -4.41 7.77 13.46
N THR A 110 -5.31 8.27 14.29
CA THR A 110 -4.98 8.86 15.60
C THR A 110 -4.27 7.83 16.51
N ASN A 111 -3.21 8.27 17.19
CA ASN A 111 -2.36 7.44 18.07
C ASN A 111 -1.66 6.26 17.40
N ARG A 112 -1.51 6.27 16.09
CA ARG A 112 -0.89 5.18 15.33
C ARG A 112 0.45 5.58 14.71
N ASP A 113 1.13 4.58 14.19
CA ASP A 113 2.37 4.62 13.44
C ASP A 113 2.45 5.84 12.51
N ASP A 114 3.56 6.60 12.57
CA ASP A 114 3.72 7.81 11.79
C ASP A 114 3.77 7.55 10.28
N ARG A 115 4.09 6.33 9.83
CA ARG A 115 4.01 5.95 8.40
C ARG A 115 2.57 5.98 7.92
N LEU A 116 1.60 5.58 8.75
CA LEU A 116 0.18 5.73 8.45
C LEU A 116 -0.22 7.22 8.39
N GLN A 117 0.29 8.03 9.33
CA GLN A 117 0.04 9.48 9.36
C GLN A 117 0.56 10.16 8.09
N LEU A 118 1.78 9.81 7.66
CA LEU A 118 2.46 10.42 6.54
C LEU A 118 1.90 9.99 5.18
N PHE A 119 1.60 8.70 5.03
CA PHE A 119 1.43 8.10 3.71
C PHE A 119 0.00 7.71 3.35
N VAL A 120 -0.97 7.99 4.22
CA VAL A 120 -2.40 7.81 3.93
C VAL A 120 -3.12 9.13 4.15
N PHE A 121 -3.94 9.55 3.18
CA PHE A 121 -4.76 10.74 3.32
C PHE A 121 -5.86 10.56 4.37
N SER A 122 -6.18 11.64 5.07
CA SER A 122 -7.34 11.78 5.93
C SER A 122 -7.86 13.22 5.88
N GLU A 123 -8.98 13.48 6.51
CA GLU A 123 -9.69 14.76 6.45
C GLU A 123 -8.84 15.95 6.94
N SER A 124 -7.89 15.72 7.83
CA SER A 124 -6.94 16.73 8.30
C SER A 124 -5.78 17.00 7.33
N ASN A 125 -5.62 16.20 6.28
CA ASN A 125 -4.53 16.38 5.35
C ASN A 125 -4.90 17.36 4.23
N PHE A 126 -4.02 18.32 4.00
CA PHE A 126 -4.08 19.19 2.84
C PHE A 126 -3.84 18.38 1.56
N LEU A 127 -4.66 18.65 0.56
CA LEU A 127 -4.52 18.10 -0.79
C LEU A 127 -3.81 19.14 -1.66
N PRO A 128 -2.54 18.94 -2.03
CA PRO A 128 -1.81 19.87 -2.89
C PRO A 128 -2.35 19.76 -4.33
N VAL A 129 -3.31 20.60 -4.68
CA VAL A 129 -3.97 20.59 -5.99
C VAL A 129 -3.34 21.61 -6.91
N HIS A 130 -3.11 21.20 -8.16
CA HIS A 130 -2.53 22.03 -9.20
C HIS A 130 -3.34 23.30 -9.52
N SER A 131 -2.65 24.27 -10.12
CA SER A 131 -2.93 25.61 -10.65
C SER A 131 -4.34 25.98 -11.12
N GLN A 132 -5.33 25.11 -11.09
CA GLN A 132 -6.74 25.47 -11.31
C GLN A 132 -7.41 26.03 -10.06
N GLN A 133 -6.74 25.97 -8.91
CA GLN A 133 -7.24 26.62 -7.72
C GLN A 133 -6.78 28.08 -7.68
N THR A 134 -7.72 28.93 -7.40
CA THR A 134 -7.47 30.36 -7.13
C THR A 134 -6.43 30.44 -6.00
N ALA A 135 -5.38 31.22 -6.17
CA ALA A 135 -4.34 31.41 -5.18
C ALA A 135 -4.97 31.70 -3.82
N GLY A 136 -4.62 30.91 -2.82
CA GLY A 136 -5.12 31.02 -1.44
C GLY A 136 -6.23 30.05 -1.03
N THR A 137 -6.70 29.19 -1.91
CA THR A 137 -7.71 28.18 -1.54
C THR A 137 -7.02 26.89 -1.09
N VAL A 138 -7.14 26.54 0.18
CA VAL A 138 -6.68 25.27 0.75
C VAL A 138 -7.80 24.24 0.62
N GLN A 139 -7.51 23.11 -0.04
CA GLN A 139 -8.44 22.00 -0.12
C GLN A 139 -7.94 20.85 0.75
N TYR A 140 -8.80 20.39 1.65
CA TYR A 140 -8.54 19.21 2.47
C TYR A 140 -9.05 17.96 1.75
N PHE A 141 -8.45 16.83 2.10
CA PHE A 141 -8.84 15.54 1.54
C PHE A 141 -10.24 15.13 2.02
N MET A 142 -11.02 14.60 1.10
CA MET A 142 -12.26 13.88 1.35
C MET A 142 -12.30 12.67 0.41
N PRO A 143 -12.63 11.47 0.89
CA PRO A 143 -12.72 10.31 0.01
C PRO A 143 -13.90 10.43 -0.95
N HIS A 144 -13.66 10.12 -2.21
CA HIS A 144 -14.68 10.08 -3.26
C HIS A 144 -14.80 8.66 -3.85
N PRO A 145 -15.47 7.71 -3.18
CA PRO A 145 -15.68 6.36 -3.73
C PRO A 145 -16.53 6.35 -4.99
N VAL A 146 -17.34 7.40 -5.19
CA VAL A 146 -18.09 7.70 -6.40
C VAL A 146 -17.68 9.08 -6.89
N SER A 147 -17.39 9.21 -8.17
CA SER A 147 -17.06 10.48 -8.83
C SER A 147 -17.58 10.46 -10.25
N ASN A 148 -17.94 11.63 -10.79
CA ASN A 148 -18.31 11.79 -12.20
C ASN A 148 -17.11 11.53 -13.14
N ARG A 149 -15.89 11.63 -12.60
CA ARG A 149 -14.66 11.22 -13.30
C ARG A 149 -14.27 9.83 -12.79
N GLN A 150 -14.59 8.80 -13.57
CA GLN A 150 -14.37 7.40 -13.19
C GLN A 150 -12.92 7.10 -12.80
N GLU A 151 -11.94 7.79 -13.42
CA GLU A 151 -10.52 7.65 -13.14
C GLU A 151 -10.07 8.30 -11.81
N MET A 152 -10.96 9.02 -11.11
CA MET A 152 -10.64 9.78 -9.90
C MET A 152 -11.28 9.21 -8.63
N GLN A 153 -11.68 7.96 -8.63
CA GLN A 153 -12.40 7.40 -7.49
C GLN A 153 -11.44 6.81 -6.45
N ASP A 154 -11.81 6.99 -5.18
CA ASP A 154 -11.19 6.32 -4.03
C ASP A 154 -11.93 5.04 -3.70
N ARG A 155 -11.73 4.00 -4.50
CA ARG A 155 -12.52 2.76 -4.44
C ARG A 155 -12.58 2.11 -3.06
N THR A 156 -11.55 2.29 -2.23
CA THR A 156 -11.52 1.79 -0.85
C THR A 156 -11.71 2.88 0.20
N GLY A 157 -11.73 4.15 -0.20
CA GLY A 157 -11.73 5.31 0.71
C GLY A 157 -10.35 5.62 1.32
N TYR A 158 -9.41 4.67 1.34
CA TYR A 158 -8.04 4.88 1.81
C TYR A 158 -7.11 5.22 0.66
N ARG A 159 -6.87 6.51 0.44
CA ARG A 159 -5.97 6.99 -0.61
C ARG A 159 -4.53 7.03 -0.12
N LEU A 160 -3.61 6.52 -0.94
CA LEU A 160 -2.17 6.65 -0.71
C LEU A 160 -1.76 8.12 -0.85
N ARG A 161 -0.94 8.63 0.10
CA ARG A 161 -0.37 9.98 0.11
C ARG A 161 1.12 9.99 -0.27
N LYS A 162 1.79 8.87 -0.15
CA LYS A 162 3.19 8.72 -0.58
C LYS A 162 3.34 9.12 -2.05
N TYR A 163 4.40 9.81 -2.39
CA TYR A 163 4.66 10.43 -3.69
C TYR A 163 3.86 11.72 -3.98
N ALA A 164 2.95 12.15 -3.13
CA ALA A 164 2.39 13.48 -3.26
C ALA A 164 3.49 14.53 -3.06
N SER A 165 3.47 15.60 -3.84
CA SER A 165 4.46 16.68 -3.75
C SER A 165 3.78 17.99 -3.38
N PHE A 166 4.42 18.77 -2.50
CA PHE A 166 4.00 20.15 -2.23
C PHE A 166 4.48 21.13 -3.30
N ASP A 167 5.41 20.73 -4.16
CA ASP A 167 5.74 21.47 -5.38
C ASP A 167 4.65 21.27 -6.43
N LEU A 168 3.79 22.27 -6.58
CA LEU A 168 2.66 22.21 -7.49
C LEU A 168 3.08 22.06 -8.96
N THR A 169 4.31 22.37 -9.32
CA THR A 169 4.83 22.15 -10.68
C THR A 169 4.98 20.66 -10.99
N GLN A 170 5.08 19.82 -9.95
CA GLN A 170 5.14 18.35 -10.08
C GLN A 170 3.76 17.68 -10.16
N ASN A 171 2.70 18.42 -9.88
CA ASN A 171 1.33 17.93 -9.73
C ASN A 171 0.41 18.37 -10.88
N VAL A 172 0.92 18.47 -12.10
CA VAL A 172 0.14 18.95 -13.23
C VAL A 172 -0.91 17.92 -13.63
N TRP A 173 -2.17 18.26 -13.35
CA TRP A 173 -3.31 17.41 -13.68
C TRP A 173 -3.39 17.09 -15.18
N GLY A 174 -3.67 15.83 -15.50
CA GLY A 174 -3.80 15.36 -16.88
C GLY A 174 -2.49 15.31 -17.67
N LYS A 175 -1.36 15.60 -17.03
CA LYS A 175 -0.03 15.56 -17.66
C LYS A 175 0.94 14.76 -16.82
N ALA A 176 1.67 13.86 -17.45
CA ALA A 176 2.77 13.13 -16.83
C ALA A 176 4.06 13.97 -16.92
N GLU A 177 4.10 15.12 -16.25
CA GLU A 177 5.19 16.11 -16.35
C GLU A 177 6.10 16.18 -15.12
N SER A 178 5.89 15.32 -14.11
CA SER A 178 6.72 15.28 -12.91
C SER A 178 8.13 14.79 -13.21
N THR A 179 9.10 15.39 -12.52
CA THR A 179 10.51 15.01 -12.53
C THR A 179 10.99 14.54 -11.14
N THR A 180 10.09 14.23 -10.21
CA THR A 180 10.48 13.65 -8.93
C THR A 180 11.23 12.33 -9.13
N GLY A 181 12.27 12.08 -8.33
CA GLY A 181 13.09 10.88 -8.44
C GLY A 181 12.34 9.61 -8.02
N CYS A 182 12.59 8.50 -8.71
CA CYS A 182 12.05 7.20 -8.34
C CYS A 182 13.11 6.38 -7.59
N ILE A 183 12.84 6.05 -6.33
CA ILE A 183 13.70 5.19 -5.52
C ILE A 183 13.52 3.75 -6.00
N ILE A 184 14.64 3.09 -6.32
CA ILE A 184 14.67 1.68 -6.72
C ILE A 184 15.16 0.81 -5.57
N PHE A 185 16.18 1.27 -4.83
CA PHE A 185 16.72 0.56 -3.69
C PHE A 185 17.17 1.51 -2.59
N ARG A 186 16.79 1.24 -1.34
CA ARG A 186 17.16 2.05 -0.18
C ARG A 186 17.62 1.20 1.01
N GLY A 187 18.41 1.80 1.88
CA GLY A 187 19.14 1.10 2.96
C GLY A 187 18.27 0.33 3.94
N VAL A 188 17.03 0.77 4.20
CA VAL A 188 16.11 0.04 5.09
C VAL A 188 15.79 -1.37 4.58
N GLU A 189 15.81 -1.59 3.26
CA GLU A 189 15.57 -2.93 2.71
C GLU A 189 16.61 -3.92 3.20
N ALA A 190 17.89 -3.52 3.26
CA ALA A 190 18.93 -4.36 3.83
C ALA A 190 18.68 -4.70 5.31
N TYR A 191 18.11 -3.77 6.09
CA TYR A 191 17.75 -4.03 7.48
C TYR A 191 16.66 -5.09 7.59
N LEU A 192 15.59 -4.91 6.86
CA LEU A 192 14.44 -5.81 6.87
C LEU A 192 14.78 -7.19 6.31
N ASN A 193 15.60 -7.25 5.24
CA ASN A 193 16.09 -8.50 4.69
C ASN A 193 16.98 -9.25 5.71
N TYR A 194 17.86 -8.54 6.44
CA TYR A 194 18.67 -9.16 7.48
C TYR A 194 17.83 -9.71 8.62
N MET A 195 16.87 -8.93 9.11
CA MET A 195 15.98 -9.35 10.21
C MET A 195 15.24 -10.63 9.86
N GLU A 196 14.62 -10.70 8.69
CA GLU A 196 13.87 -11.88 8.23
C GLU A 196 14.79 -13.09 8.03
N ALA A 197 15.88 -12.91 7.27
CA ALA A 197 16.81 -13.99 6.96
C ALA A 197 17.48 -14.56 8.21
N TYR A 198 17.88 -13.69 9.14
CA TYR A 198 18.49 -14.13 10.39
C TYR A 198 17.51 -14.94 11.24
N TYR A 199 16.26 -14.44 11.37
CA TYR A 199 15.23 -15.13 12.13
C TYR A 199 14.87 -16.49 11.52
N LEU A 200 14.66 -16.54 10.22
CA LEU A 200 14.37 -17.81 9.51
C LEU A 200 15.48 -18.84 9.67
N LYS A 201 16.74 -18.40 9.68
CA LYS A 201 17.89 -19.30 9.82
C LYS A 201 18.09 -19.79 11.25
N ASN A 202 17.87 -18.93 12.26
CA ASN A 202 18.33 -19.17 13.63
C ASN A 202 17.19 -19.32 14.64
N GLY A 203 15.94 -19.06 14.30
CA GLY A 203 14.78 -19.10 15.18
C GLY A 203 14.81 -18.04 16.31
N ARG A 204 15.65 -17.02 16.18
CA ARG A 204 15.83 -15.97 17.21
C ARG A 204 16.27 -14.65 16.59
N ILE A 205 16.10 -13.56 17.32
CA ILE A 205 16.63 -12.24 16.98
C ILE A 205 17.99 -12.06 17.67
N ASP A 206 19.03 -11.69 16.90
CA ASP A 206 20.32 -11.28 17.45
C ASP A 206 20.37 -9.78 17.76
N GLY A 207 21.47 -9.33 18.36
CA GLY A 207 21.65 -7.92 18.70
C GLY A 207 21.62 -6.98 17.50
N LYS A 208 22.08 -7.43 16.33
CA LYS A 208 22.09 -6.64 15.11
C LYS A 208 20.66 -6.50 14.52
N ALA A 209 19.92 -7.61 14.42
CA ALA A 209 18.52 -7.60 14.01
C ALA A 209 17.66 -6.74 14.94
N ALA A 210 17.87 -6.87 16.27
CA ALA A 210 17.19 -6.06 17.26
C ALA A 210 17.47 -4.56 17.10
N ASN A 211 18.72 -4.17 16.81
CA ASN A 211 19.07 -2.77 16.57
C ASN A 211 18.42 -2.22 15.29
N TYR A 212 18.37 -3.02 14.23
CA TYR A 212 17.70 -2.64 12.98
C TYR A 212 16.20 -2.47 13.22
N TRP A 213 15.56 -3.39 13.93
CA TRP A 213 14.13 -3.30 14.22
C TRP A 213 13.79 -2.05 15.04
N ARG A 214 14.56 -1.78 16.12
CA ARG A 214 14.38 -0.55 16.91
C ARG A 214 14.55 0.70 16.08
N ALA A 215 15.56 0.78 15.23
CA ALA A 215 15.81 1.94 14.38
C ALA A 215 14.63 2.23 13.42
N VAL A 216 14.03 1.18 12.81
CA VAL A 216 12.86 1.30 11.96
C VAL A 216 11.67 1.85 12.75
N ARG A 217 11.42 1.33 13.95
CA ARG A 217 10.32 1.77 14.82
C ARG A 217 10.50 3.18 15.37
N GLU A 218 11.70 3.53 15.81
CA GLU A 218 12.02 4.89 16.27
C GLU A 218 11.69 5.93 15.19
N ARG A 219 12.05 5.66 13.93
CA ARG A 219 11.69 6.55 12.80
C ARG A 219 10.19 6.58 12.56
N ALA A 220 9.51 5.48 12.75
CA ALA A 220 8.06 5.35 12.58
C ALA A 220 7.25 5.92 13.76
N GLY A 221 7.90 6.49 14.78
CA GLY A 221 7.23 7.01 15.99
C GLY A 221 6.49 5.94 16.79
N VAL A 222 6.92 4.68 16.68
CA VAL A 222 6.37 3.51 17.40
C VAL A 222 7.33 3.10 18.49
N ASP A 223 6.80 2.65 19.63
CA ASP A 223 7.62 2.11 20.74
C ASP A 223 8.66 1.11 20.19
N PRO A 224 9.97 1.35 20.42
CA PRO A 224 11.04 0.52 19.89
C PRO A 224 11.10 -0.89 20.49
N ASP A 225 10.40 -1.16 21.58
CA ASP A 225 10.32 -2.49 22.18
C ASP A 225 9.38 -3.41 21.41
N PHE A 226 9.90 -4.06 20.39
CA PHE A 226 9.16 -5.00 19.57
C PHE A 226 8.67 -6.24 20.33
N ASN A 227 9.24 -6.56 21.51
CA ASN A 227 8.78 -7.69 22.31
C ASN A 227 7.37 -7.48 22.86
N LYS A 228 6.99 -6.23 23.17
CA LYS A 228 5.61 -5.88 23.55
C LYS A 228 4.63 -6.26 22.44
N THR A 229 4.96 -5.92 21.20
CA THR A 229 4.13 -6.24 20.05
C THR A 229 3.99 -7.74 19.87
N ILE A 230 5.13 -8.47 19.92
CA ILE A 230 5.14 -9.94 19.78
C ILE A 230 4.23 -10.58 20.84
N ALA A 231 4.35 -10.14 22.10
CA ALA A 231 3.56 -10.65 23.22
C ALA A 231 2.06 -10.33 23.10
N ALA A 232 1.71 -9.17 22.50
CA ALA A 232 0.33 -8.72 22.31
C ALA A 232 -0.33 -9.25 21.03
N THR A 233 0.44 -9.89 20.15
CA THR A 233 -0.06 -10.39 18.86
C THR A 233 -0.94 -11.62 19.05
N ASP A 234 -2.22 -11.48 18.75
CA ASP A 234 -3.18 -12.57 18.68
C ASP A 234 -3.33 -13.04 17.23
N MET A 235 -2.75 -14.20 16.91
CA MET A 235 -2.74 -14.77 15.57
C MET A 235 -4.14 -15.03 15.01
N ASN A 236 -5.17 -15.16 15.85
CA ASN A 236 -6.56 -15.33 15.40
C ASN A 236 -7.21 -14.01 14.97
N LYS A 237 -6.73 -12.89 15.50
CA LYS A 237 -7.20 -11.55 15.14
C LYS A 237 -6.44 -10.94 13.96
N GLU A 238 -5.31 -11.53 13.61
CA GLU A 238 -4.51 -11.06 12.47
C GLU A 238 -5.18 -11.43 11.15
N THR A 239 -5.38 -10.42 10.30
CA THR A 239 -6.01 -10.57 8.99
C THR A 239 -5.01 -10.57 7.84
N ASP A 240 -3.72 -10.31 8.13
CA ASP A 240 -2.65 -10.29 7.14
C ASP A 240 -2.33 -11.72 6.65
N TRP A 241 -2.31 -11.91 5.33
CA TRP A 241 -1.87 -13.17 4.72
C TRP A 241 -0.42 -13.55 5.09
N ALA A 242 0.41 -12.56 5.43
CA ALA A 242 1.79 -12.78 5.90
C ALA A 242 1.89 -13.70 7.13
N LYS A 243 0.78 -13.99 7.79
CA LYS A 243 0.71 -15.02 8.85
C LYS A 243 0.86 -16.45 8.33
N LYS A 244 0.84 -16.65 7.01
CA LYS A 244 0.97 -17.96 6.36
C LYS A 244 2.30 -18.12 5.64
N SER A 245 2.77 -19.37 5.60
CA SER A 245 3.82 -19.87 4.72
C SER A 245 3.38 -21.24 4.20
N GLY A 246 2.73 -21.27 3.04
CA GLY A 246 1.99 -22.43 2.58
C GLY A 246 0.86 -22.76 3.55
N ASP A 247 0.75 -24.04 3.92
CA ASP A 247 -0.29 -24.52 4.83
C ASP A 247 -0.03 -24.16 6.30
N GLU A 248 1.20 -23.72 6.64
CA GLU A 248 1.59 -23.44 8.00
C GLU A 248 1.29 -22.00 8.41
N THR A 249 0.96 -21.83 9.70
CA THR A 249 0.88 -20.50 10.33
C THR A 249 2.21 -20.19 10.98
N VAL A 250 2.81 -19.07 10.61
CA VAL A 250 4.07 -18.62 11.22
C VAL A 250 3.87 -18.17 12.67
N ASP A 251 4.94 -18.07 13.44
CA ASP A 251 4.87 -17.54 14.79
C ASP A 251 4.71 -16.01 14.80
N ALA A 252 4.38 -15.45 15.99
CA ALA A 252 4.15 -14.02 16.16
C ALA A 252 5.40 -13.17 15.85
N THR A 253 6.61 -13.70 16.05
CA THR A 253 7.85 -12.97 15.77
C THR A 253 8.02 -12.77 14.26
N LEU A 254 7.91 -13.84 13.50
CA LEU A 254 8.05 -13.79 12.05
C LEU A 254 6.94 -12.93 11.42
N LEU A 255 5.69 -13.06 11.90
CA LEU A 255 4.61 -12.20 11.45
C LEU A 255 4.93 -10.72 11.68
N ASN A 256 5.47 -10.34 12.85
CA ASN A 256 5.78 -8.94 13.14
C ASN A 256 6.99 -8.42 12.35
N ILE A 257 7.96 -9.25 12.00
CA ILE A 257 9.03 -8.88 11.04
C ILE A 257 8.42 -8.58 9.67
N ARG A 258 7.52 -9.43 9.18
CA ARG A 258 6.81 -9.24 7.91
C ARG A 258 5.86 -8.03 7.95
N ARG A 259 5.22 -7.76 9.08
CA ARG A 259 4.43 -6.55 9.33
C ARG A 259 5.28 -5.29 9.19
N GLU A 260 6.44 -5.27 9.84
CA GLU A 260 7.36 -4.13 9.77
C GLU A 260 7.74 -3.82 8.33
N ARG A 261 8.05 -4.86 7.54
CA ARG A 261 8.32 -4.75 6.11
C ARG A 261 7.12 -4.22 5.33
N ARG A 262 5.92 -4.73 5.61
CA ARG A 262 4.69 -4.27 4.97
C ARG A 262 4.44 -2.78 5.21
N CYS A 263 4.53 -2.34 6.46
CA CYS A 263 4.31 -0.95 6.83
C CYS A 263 5.37 -0.01 6.24
N GLU A 264 6.63 -0.45 6.21
CA GLU A 264 7.75 0.33 5.71
C GLU A 264 7.68 0.57 4.20
N PHE A 265 7.31 -0.46 3.44
CA PHE A 265 7.24 -0.40 1.97
C PHE A 265 5.84 -0.07 1.42
N ILE A 266 5.04 0.67 2.19
CA ILE A 266 3.75 1.16 1.68
C ILE A 266 3.93 1.88 0.34
N GLY A 267 3.23 1.43 -0.70
CA GLY A 267 3.27 2.04 -2.04
C GLY A 267 4.56 1.85 -2.84
N GLU A 268 5.50 0.98 -2.40
CA GLU A 268 6.77 0.71 -3.11
C GLU A 268 6.76 -0.62 -3.90
N ASP A 269 5.59 -1.17 -4.17
CA ASP A 269 5.35 -2.38 -5.00
C ASP A 269 6.08 -3.67 -4.53
N MET A 270 6.46 -3.74 -3.25
CA MET A 270 7.16 -4.91 -2.70
C MET A 270 6.21 -6.04 -2.28
N ARG A 271 4.94 -5.70 -2.03
CA ARG A 271 3.99 -6.58 -1.35
C ARG A 271 3.70 -7.87 -2.10
N TYR A 272 3.45 -7.79 -3.41
CA TYR A 272 3.11 -8.96 -4.20
C TYR A 272 4.25 -9.99 -4.19
N ASN A 273 5.48 -9.55 -4.44
CA ASN A 273 6.67 -10.41 -4.41
C ASN A 273 6.88 -11.05 -3.03
N ASP A 274 6.63 -10.29 -1.95
CA ASP A 274 6.71 -10.82 -0.59
C ASP A 274 5.69 -11.93 -0.35
N LEU A 275 4.43 -11.74 -0.77
CA LEU A 275 3.39 -12.75 -0.62
C LEU A 275 3.69 -14.03 -1.42
N ILE A 276 4.23 -13.89 -2.64
CA ILE A 276 4.62 -15.02 -3.48
C ILE A 276 5.77 -15.80 -2.84
N ARG A 277 6.88 -15.13 -2.45
CA ARG A 277 8.04 -15.79 -1.86
C ARG A 277 7.76 -16.43 -0.49
N TRP A 278 6.78 -15.91 0.24
CA TRP A 278 6.31 -16.49 1.50
C TRP A 278 5.30 -17.62 1.33
N ARG A 279 4.78 -17.84 0.14
CA ARG A 279 3.60 -18.69 -0.10
C ARG A 279 2.44 -18.30 0.82
N ALA A 280 2.16 -17.02 0.91
CA ALA A 280 1.26 -16.47 1.92
C ALA A 280 -0.22 -16.42 1.46
N MET A 281 -0.54 -16.89 0.25
CA MET A 281 -1.87 -16.77 -0.33
C MET A 281 -2.68 -18.09 -0.27
N ASP A 282 -2.14 -19.12 0.35
CA ASP A 282 -2.78 -20.44 0.42
C ASP A 282 -4.13 -20.44 1.16
N ASP A 283 -4.37 -19.50 2.08
CA ASP A 283 -5.70 -19.33 2.71
C ASP A 283 -6.82 -19.06 1.68
N MET A 284 -6.49 -18.47 0.51
CA MET A 284 -7.46 -18.22 -0.57
C MET A 284 -7.72 -19.43 -1.49
N LEU A 285 -7.03 -20.54 -1.29
CA LEU A 285 -7.34 -21.80 -2.00
C LEU A 285 -8.71 -22.34 -1.59
N SER A 286 -9.07 -22.13 -0.32
CA SER A 286 -10.32 -22.67 0.25
C SER A 286 -11.33 -21.61 0.67
N LYS A 287 -10.90 -20.34 0.73
CA LYS A 287 -11.75 -19.22 1.19
C LYS A 287 -11.64 -18.06 0.21
N LYS A 288 -12.78 -17.49 -0.14
CA LYS A 288 -12.79 -16.26 -0.92
C LYS A 288 -12.31 -15.09 -0.08
N PHE A 289 -11.43 -14.28 -0.66
CA PHE A 289 -10.99 -13.02 -0.08
C PHE A 289 -11.84 -11.87 -0.62
N ILE A 290 -12.50 -11.14 0.27
CA ILE A 290 -13.28 -9.95 -0.06
C ILE A 290 -12.45 -8.71 0.31
N PRO A 291 -11.99 -7.92 -0.68
CA PRO A 291 -11.31 -6.66 -0.41
C PRO A 291 -12.25 -5.66 0.25
N GLU A 292 -11.84 -5.12 1.40
CA GLU A 292 -12.60 -4.09 2.12
C GLU A 292 -11.78 -2.80 2.24
N GLY A 293 -12.48 -1.67 2.20
CA GLY A 293 -11.97 -0.33 2.40
C GLY A 293 -12.35 0.26 3.75
N CYS A 294 -12.55 1.58 3.80
CA CYS A 294 -12.92 2.30 5.02
C CYS A 294 -14.38 2.04 5.43
N ASN A 295 -14.69 2.37 6.67
CA ASN A 295 -16.06 2.49 7.18
C ASN A 295 -16.69 3.78 6.62
N PHE A 296 -17.24 3.68 5.41
CA PHE A 296 -17.75 4.84 4.70
C PHE A 296 -19.16 5.25 5.16
N TRP A 297 -19.99 4.26 5.47
CA TRP A 297 -21.43 4.46 5.68
C TRP A 297 -21.82 5.01 7.06
N ASP A 298 -20.88 5.09 8.01
CA ASP A 298 -21.15 5.63 9.35
C ASP A 298 -21.19 7.16 9.34
N GLU A 299 -20.06 7.83 9.12
CA GLU A 299 -19.93 9.30 9.14
C GLU A 299 -19.49 9.89 7.80
N LEU A 300 -18.59 9.23 7.09
CA LEU A 300 -17.94 9.78 5.88
C LEU A 300 -18.93 10.09 4.75
N TYR A 301 -19.97 9.25 4.54
CA TYR A 301 -20.96 9.47 3.48
C TYR A 301 -21.78 10.75 3.68
N LYS A 302 -21.92 11.21 4.93
CA LYS A 302 -22.67 12.43 5.26
C LYS A 302 -21.97 13.69 4.78
N VAL A 303 -20.65 13.65 4.72
CA VAL A 303 -19.80 14.79 4.31
C VAL A 303 -19.23 14.62 2.91
N ALA A 304 -19.03 13.40 2.44
CA ALA A 304 -18.58 13.06 1.08
C ALA A 304 -19.75 12.97 0.08
N ASN A 305 -20.75 13.85 0.21
CA ASN A 305 -21.98 13.82 -0.57
C ASN A 305 -21.96 14.72 -1.82
N LYS A 306 -20.82 15.33 -2.11
CA LYS A 306 -20.60 16.17 -3.31
C LYS A 306 -19.41 15.67 -4.09
N ASP A 307 -19.53 15.77 -5.41
CA ASP A 307 -18.43 15.49 -6.32
C ASP A 307 -17.41 16.65 -6.36
N GLU A 308 -16.38 16.48 -7.17
CA GLU A 308 -15.32 17.47 -7.37
C GLU A 308 -15.79 18.81 -7.95
N ASN A 309 -17.02 18.87 -8.48
CA ASN A 309 -17.66 20.08 -9.02
C ASN A 309 -18.69 20.67 -8.05
N GLY A 310 -18.87 20.05 -6.87
CA GLY A 310 -19.84 20.47 -5.86
C GLY A 310 -21.27 20.00 -6.13
N ALA A 311 -21.51 19.13 -7.13
CA ALA A 311 -22.80 18.53 -7.39
C ALA A 311 -23.06 17.38 -6.40
N GLU A 312 -24.32 17.21 -5.99
CA GLU A 312 -24.71 16.13 -5.10
C GLU A 312 -24.50 14.75 -5.75
N ILE A 313 -23.94 13.82 -5.00
CA ILE A 313 -23.70 12.45 -5.43
C ILE A 313 -24.90 11.59 -5.04
N GLU A 314 -25.49 10.92 -6.05
CA GLU A 314 -26.47 9.87 -5.84
C GLU A 314 -25.76 8.53 -5.64
N TYR A 315 -25.86 7.96 -4.43
CA TYR A 315 -25.34 6.63 -4.11
C TYR A 315 -26.36 5.55 -4.48
N ARG A 316 -26.03 4.72 -5.50
CA ARG A 316 -26.84 3.60 -5.96
C ARG A 316 -26.14 2.28 -5.60
N TYR A 317 -26.73 1.49 -4.71
CA TYR A 317 -26.10 0.31 -4.08
C TYR A 317 -26.93 -0.97 -4.15
N THR A 318 -27.83 -1.08 -5.11
CA THR A 318 -28.74 -2.25 -5.23
C THR A 318 -28.03 -3.53 -5.65
N GLY A 319 -26.75 -3.47 -6.07
CA GLY A 319 -26.00 -4.61 -6.60
C GLY A 319 -26.37 -5.00 -8.04
N SER A 320 -27.37 -4.32 -8.63
CA SER A 320 -27.82 -4.49 -10.01
C SER A 320 -27.16 -3.48 -10.96
N GLU A 321 -27.54 -3.53 -12.22
CA GLU A 321 -27.10 -2.55 -13.23
C GLU A 321 -27.35 -1.10 -12.77
N GLY A 322 -26.35 -0.26 -12.97
CA GLY A 322 -26.36 1.15 -12.56
C GLY A 322 -25.92 1.41 -11.11
N SER A 323 -25.60 0.38 -10.32
CA SER A 323 -24.99 0.57 -9.02
C SER A 323 -23.59 1.19 -9.16
N ASN A 324 -23.23 2.11 -8.25
CA ASN A 324 -21.94 2.82 -8.28
C ASN A 324 -21.12 2.66 -7.00
N ILE A 325 -21.70 2.07 -5.97
CA ILE A 325 -21.05 1.81 -4.68
C ILE A 325 -21.58 0.52 -4.08
N SER A 326 -20.82 -0.09 -3.16
CA SER A 326 -21.24 -1.30 -2.43
C SER A 326 -22.32 -1.03 -1.40
N ASP A 327 -23.11 -2.06 -1.08
CA ASP A 327 -24.25 -1.98 -0.16
C ASP A 327 -23.84 -1.50 1.25
N PRO A 328 -24.58 -0.57 1.86
CA PRO A 328 -24.32 -0.08 3.22
C PRO A 328 -24.32 -1.17 4.31
N SER A 329 -25.05 -2.27 4.10
CA SER A 329 -25.09 -3.40 5.05
C SER A 329 -23.72 -4.06 5.27
N PHE A 330 -22.78 -3.86 4.37
CA PHE A 330 -21.41 -4.35 4.51
C PHE A 330 -20.59 -3.56 5.53
N LYS A 331 -21.03 -2.40 6.01
CA LYS A 331 -20.28 -1.45 6.84
C LYS A 331 -19.07 -0.85 6.14
N TYR A 332 -18.21 -1.68 5.57
CA TYR A 332 -16.99 -1.28 4.86
C TYR A 332 -17.18 -1.26 3.36
N LEU A 333 -16.55 -0.31 2.67
CA LEU A 333 -16.55 -0.30 1.22
C LEU A 333 -16.00 -1.61 0.67
N ARG A 334 -16.69 -2.18 -0.32
CA ARG A 334 -16.25 -3.38 -1.04
C ARG A 334 -16.14 -3.05 -2.51
N PRO A 335 -14.96 -2.64 -2.98
CA PRO A 335 -14.78 -2.08 -4.33
C PRO A 335 -15.20 -3.02 -5.46
N TYR A 336 -15.18 -4.32 -5.22
CA TYR A 336 -15.58 -5.33 -6.21
C TYR A 336 -17.00 -5.86 -6.03
N SER A 337 -17.69 -5.53 -4.93
CA SER A 337 -19.06 -5.94 -4.65
C SER A 337 -20.06 -4.81 -4.96
N VAL A 338 -19.92 -4.16 -6.12
CA VAL A 338 -20.77 -3.04 -6.56
C VAL A 338 -21.89 -3.53 -7.46
N MET A 339 -21.56 -4.22 -8.56
CA MET A 339 -22.51 -4.87 -9.45
C MET A 339 -22.23 -6.36 -9.49
N LYS A 340 -23.27 -7.18 -9.42
CA LYS A 340 -23.17 -8.64 -9.42
C LYS A 340 -23.07 -9.22 -10.85
N ASP A 341 -23.80 -8.62 -11.77
CA ASP A 341 -23.91 -9.12 -13.13
C ASP A 341 -22.55 -9.04 -13.85
N ASN A 342 -22.14 -10.16 -14.47
CA ASN A 342 -20.86 -10.31 -15.18
C ASN A 342 -19.61 -10.02 -14.31
N ASN A 343 -19.72 -10.17 -12.99
CA ASN A 343 -18.63 -9.91 -12.05
C ASN A 343 -18.22 -11.19 -11.30
N PRO A 344 -17.22 -11.94 -11.78
CA PRO A 344 -16.81 -13.22 -11.18
C PRO A 344 -16.18 -13.04 -9.79
N VAL A 345 -15.78 -11.82 -9.42
CA VAL A 345 -15.16 -11.50 -8.13
C VAL A 345 -16.09 -10.75 -7.17
N TYR A 346 -17.38 -10.65 -7.49
CA TYR A 346 -18.37 -9.98 -6.64
C TYR A 346 -18.37 -10.54 -5.20
N ASP A 347 -18.31 -11.87 -5.08
CA ASP A 347 -18.27 -12.57 -3.79
C ASP A 347 -16.84 -12.82 -3.28
N GLY A 348 -15.84 -12.17 -3.88
CA GLY A 348 -14.44 -12.25 -3.49
C GLY A 348 -13.55 -13.03 -4.47
N TYR A 349 -12.26 -12.93 -4.24
CA TYR A 349 -11.21 -13.56 -5.01
C TYR A 349 -10.86 -14.95 -4.47
N THR A 350 -10.45 -15.83 -5.36
CA THR A 350 -9.79 -17.11 -5.06
C THR A 350 -8.35 -17.09 -5.53
N TRP A 351 -7.56 -18.02 -5.05
CA TRP A 351 -6.20 -18.24 -5.48
C TRP A 351 -6.03 -19.69 -5.96
N ALA A 352 -5.27 -19.93 -6.99
CA ALA A 352 -4.86 -21.24 -7.42
C ALA A 352 -3.34 -21.42 -7.19
N LYS A 353 -2.88 -22.61 -6.85
CA LYS A 353 -1.45 -22.91 -6.64
C LYS A 353 -0.60 -22.55 -7.86
N ALA A 354 -1.14 -22.73 -9.04
CA ALA A 354 -0.52 -22.34 -10.30
C ALA A 354 -0.08 -20.86 -10.32
N ASN A 355 -0.82 -19.98 -9.66
CA ASN A 355 -0.58 -18.52 -9.70
C ASN A 355 0.69 -18.08 -8.96
N TYR A 356 1.37 -18.97 -8.20
CA TYR A 356 2.69 -18.67 -7.64
C TYR A 356 3.79 -18.60 -8.70
N LEU A 357 3.59 -19.22 -9.86
CA LEU A 357 4.50 -19.17 -10.99
C LEU A 357 3.71 -18.84 -12.26
N SER A 358 4.27 -18.03 -13.12
CA SER A 358 3.64 -17.75 -14.42
C SER A 358 3.78 -18.94 -15.36
N PRO A 359 2.79 -19.23 -16.23
CA PRO A 359 2.94 -20.26 -17.25
C PRO A 359 4.04 -19.89 -18.25
N LEU A 360 4.77 -20.88 -18.71
CA LEU A 360 5.63 -20.72 -19.86
C LEU A 360 4.76 -20.78 -21.13
N PRO A 361 5.00 -19.91 -22.11
CA PRO A 361 4.29 -19.96 -23.38
C PRO A 361 4.50 -21.34 -24.05
N ILE A 362 3.41 -21.99 -24.48
CA ILE A 362 3.48 -23.31 -25.13
C ILE A 362 4.44 -23.27 -26.32
N ARG A 363 4.44 -22.20 -27.09
CA ARG A 363 5.34 -22.04 -28.24
C ARG A 363 6.82 -22.13 -27.88
N GLU A 364 7.23 -21.64 -26.71
CA GLU A 364 8.62 -21.77 -26.24
C GLU A 364 8.98 -23.22 -25.93
N ILE A 365 8.02 -23.99 -25.40
CA ILE A 365 8.19 -25.41 -25.13
C ILE A 365 8.33 -26.19 -26.45
N GLU A 366 7.47 -25.91 -27.44
CA GLU A 366 7.51 -26.50 -28.77
C GLU A 366 8.81 -26.20 -29.50
N LEU A 367 9.30 -24.95 -29.47
CA LEU A 367 10.54 -24.54 -30.13
C LEU A 367 11.80 -25.23 -29.59
N LEU A 368 11.76 -25.70 -28.36
CA LEU A 368 12.86 -26.44 -27.72
C LEU A 368 12.72 -27.97 -27.87
N SER A 369 11.71 -28.42 -28.59
CA SER A 369 11.49 -29.81 -28.93
C SER A 369 12.11 -30.16 -30.31
N PRO A 370 12.70 -31.35 -30.50
CA PRO A 370 13.24 -31.77 -31.80
C PRO A 370 12.20 -31.91 -32.93
N ASP A 371 10.94 -32.12 -32.57
CA ASP A 371 9.83 -32.40 -33.44
C ASP A 371 8.62 -31.49 -33.25
N GLU A 372 8.82 -30.33 -32.63
CA GLU A 372 7.77 -29.34 -32.25
C GLU A 372 6.64 -29.97 -31.38
N ASN A 373 6.95 -31.03 -30.65
CA ASN A 373 6.01 -31.68 -29.74
C ASN A 373 6.35 -31.32 -28.30
N VAL A 374 5.37 -30.80 -27.57
CA VAL A 374 5.52 -30.40 -26.15
C VAL A 374 6.06 -31.52 -25.27
N GLU A 375 5.68 -32.80 -25.56
CA GLU A 375 6.08 -33.94 -24.75
C GLU A 375 7.54 -34.37 -24.92
N THR A 376 8.18 -34.00 -26.02
CA THR A 376 9.57 -34.34 -26.33
C THR A 376 10.52 -33.15 -26.02
N SER A 377 9.97 -32.03 -25.55
CA SER A 377 10.73 -30.85 -25.20
C SER A 377 11.60 -31.09 -23.97
N VAL A 378 12.77 -30.45 -23.95
CA VAL A 378 13.64 -30.37 -22.77
C VAL A 378 13.16 -29.33 -21.76
N LEU A 379 12.24 -28.47 -22.16
CA LEU A 379 11.62 -27.45 -21.30
C LEU A 379 10.29 -27.95 -20.77
N TYR A 380 10.15 -27.94 -19.45
CA TYR A 380 8.92 -28.35 -18.76
C TYR A 380 8.07 -27.13 -18.39
N GLN A 381 6.76 -27.30 -18.42
CA GLN A 381 5.83 -26.31 -17.92
C GLN A 381 5.96 -26.13 -16.40
N ASN A 382 5.71 -24.94 -15.89
CA ASN A 382 5.62 -24.71 -14.45
C ASN A 382 4.50 -25.55 -13.83
N PRO A 383 4.68 -26.00 -12.57
CA PRO A 383 3.70 -26.84 -11.88
C PRO A 383 2.29 -26.28 -11.93
N TYR A 384 1.30 -27.14 -12.07
CA TYR A 384 -0.14 -26.86 -12.13
C TYR A 384 -0.61 -26.13 -13.39
N TRP A 385 0.28 -25.72 -14.31
CA TRP A 385 -0.08 -25.19 -15.61
C TRP A 385 -0.17 -26.29 -16.67
N PRO A 386 -1.21 -26.26 -17.52
CA PRO A 386 -1.34 -27.24 -18.59
C PRO A 386 -0.32 -27.03 -19.71
N THR A 387 -0.06 -28.09 -20.46
CA THR A 387 0.76 -28.08 -21.68
C THR A 387 -0.07 -27.93 -22.96
N THR A 388 -1.39 -27.72 -22.83
CA THR A 388 -2.33 -27.54 -23.93
C THR A 388 -2.76 -26.08 -24.05
N ILE A 389 -2.89 -25.60 -25.29
CA ILE A 389 -3.40 -24.25 -25.58
C ILE A 389 -4.81 -24.11 -25.01
N ASN A 390 -5.08 -22.98 -24.32
CA ASN A 390 -6.34 -22.69 -23.62
C ASN A 390 -6.71 -23.70 -22.52
N GLY A 391 -5.78 -24.50 -22.06
CA GLY A 391 -5.99 -25.39 -20.92
C GLY A 391 -6.16 -24.59 -19.62
N THR A 392 -6.95 -25.12 -18.69
CA THR A 392 -7.15 -24.54 -17.36
C THR A 392 -6.07 -25.03 -16.40
N ALA A 393 -5.57 -24.12 -15.55
CA ALA A 393 -4.63 -24.49 -14.49
C ALA A 393 -5.26 -25.55 -13.56
N ILE A 394 -4.43 -26.50 -13.13
CA ILE A 394 -4.82 -27.58 -12.20
C ILE A 394 -4.45 -27.08 -10.79
N GLU A 395 -5.37 -27.21 -9.84
CA GLU A 395 -5.14 -26.86 -8.43
C GLU A 395 -4.23 -27.86 -7.69
#